data_8016eab840fe87810c7e66cba96ddfe5
#
_entry.id   8016eab840fe87810c7e66cba96ddfe5
#
_cell.length_a   1.000
_cell.length_b   1.000
_cell.length_c   1.000
_cell.angle_alpha   90.00
_cell.angle_beta   90.00
_cell.angle_gamma   90.00
#
_symmetry.space_group_name_H-M   'P 1'
#
loop_
_entity.id
_entity.type
_entity.pdbx_description
1 polymer ?
#
loop_
_entity_poly.entity_id
_entity_poly.type
_entity_poly.pdbx_seq_one_letter_code
_entity_poly.pdbx_strand_id
1 'polypeptide(L)'
;MKLSKKLLKNFSVIAVVSILLTAVFSTAAFWFVFSDEHEAEVRQYTDKIISVYDSDSEIDLSKYYGIGDFRVTLIKSDGSVVSDSVDTDVNSMPNHSDRPEFEQAIKDGNGSSHRMSETLNKITYYYAEKTADGSVTVSYTHLRAHETCADL
;
A
#
# COMPACT_ATOMS: atom_id res chain seq x y z
N MET A 1 -15.09 -38.26 43.15
CA MET A 1 -13.76 -37.86 42.60
C MET A 1 -13.61 -37.96 41.06
N LYS A 2 -14.25 -38.90 40.35
CA LYS A 2 -14.16 -39.00 38.88
C LYS A 2 -14.97 -37.93 38.12
N LEU A 3 -16.11 -37.47 38.63
CA LEU A 3 -17.00 -36.48 38.00
C LEU A 3 -16.38 -35.08 37.98
N SER A 4 -15.69 -34.67 39.04
CA SER A 4 -15.03 -33.35 39.10
C SER A 4 -13.87 -33.23 38.13
N LYS A 5 -13.12 -34.30 37.90
CA LYS A 5 -12.02 -34.31 36.90
C LYS A 5 -12.55 -34.19 35.45
N LYS A 6 -13.70 -34.82 35.14
CA LYS A 6 -14.34 -34.73 33.84
C LYS A 6 -14.88 -33.33 33.58
N LEU A 7 -15.53 -32.71 34.57
CA LEU A 7 -16.00 -31.34 34.52
C LEU A 7 -14.86 -30.36 34.32
N LEU A 8 -13.77 -30.48 35.09
CA LEU A 8 -12.61 -29.62 34.97
C LEU A 8 -11.98 -29.72 33.56
N LYS A 9 -11.82 -30.95 33.03
CA LYS A 9 -11.32 -31.17 31.68
C LYS A 9 -12.19 -30.49 30.62
N ASN A 10 -13.52 -30.64 30.69
CA ASN A 10 -14.44 -30.02 29.73
C ASN A 10 -14.37 -28.49 29.82
N PHE A 11 -14.32 -27.92 31.02
CA PHE A 11 -14.15 -26.47 31.22
C PHE A 11 -12.81 -25.97 30.63
N SER A 12 -11.72 -26.69 30.86
CA SER A 12 -10.42 -26.33 30.28
C SER A 12 -10.44 -26.37 28.75
N VAL A 13 -11.07 -27.37 28.14
CA VAL A 13 -11.19 -27.49 26.69
C VAL A 13 -12.01 -26.32 26.13
N ILE A 14 -13.15 -26.00 26.74
CA ILE A 14 -14.00 -24.88 26.32
C ILE A 14 -13.23 -23.56 26.44
N ALA A 15 -12.51 -23.34 27.52
CA ALA A 15 -11.71 -22.13 27.72
C ALA A 15 -10.62 -21.98 26.65
N VAL A 16 -9.88 -23.06 26.37
CA VAL A 16 -8.84 -23.04 25.33
C VAL A 16 -9.43 -22.76 23.95
N VAL A 17 -10.54 -23.44 23.60
CA VAL A 17 -11.22 -23.22 22.32
C VAL A 17 -11.72 -21.78 22.20
N SER A 18 -12.31 -21.22 23.26
CA SER A 18 -12.78 -19.83 23.26
C SER A 18 -11.63 -18.84 23.07
N ILE A 19 -10.49 -19.05 23.73
CA ILE A 19 -9.31 -18.18 23.57
C ILE A 19 -8.79 -18.25 22.14
N LEU A 20 -8.69 -19.45 21.56
CA LEU A 20 -8.22 -19.61 20.17
C LEU A 20 -9.17 -18.94 19.16
N LEU A 21 -10.48 -19.13 19.33
CA LEU A 21 -11.48 -18.49 18.46
C LEU A 21 -11.41 -16.96 18.56
N THR A 22 -11.30 -16.44 19.79
CA THR A 22 -11.18 -14.99 19.99
C THR A 22 -9.90 -14.44 19.36
N ALA A 23 -8.77 -15.13 19.51
CA ALA A 23 -7.50 -14.73 18.90
C ALA A 23 -7.58 -14.71 17.37
N VAL A 24 -8.15 -15.76 16.76
CA VAL A 24 -8.33 -15.83 15.30
C VAL A 24 -9.24 -14.71 14.80
N PHE A 25 -10.38 -14.51 15.46
CA PHE A 25 -11.34 -13.48 15.09
C PHE A 25 -10.75 -12.08 15.24
N SER A 26 -10.07 -11.80 16.35
CA SER A 26 -9.41 -10.52 16.60
C SER A 26 -8.32 -10.22 15.58
N THR A 27 -7.51 -11.23 15.24
CA THR A 27 -6.47 -11.08 14.22
C THR A 27 -7.06 -10.83 12.84
N ALA A 28 -8.13 -11.55 12.47
CA ALA A 28 -8.81 -11.36 11.18
C ALA A 28 -9.47 -9.97 11.09
N ALA A 29 -10.14 -9.52 12.16
CA ALA A 29 -10.76 -8.20 12.21
C ALA A 29 -9.71 -7.08 12.13
N PHE A 30 -8.60 -7.24 12.86
CA PHE A 30 -7.48 -6.29 12.80
C PHE A 30 -6.88 -6.21 11.40
N TRP A 31 -6.64 -7.36 10.76
CA TRP A 31 -6.13 -7.40 9.40
C TRP A 31 -7.06 -6.68 8.42
N PHE A 32 -8.37 -6.94 8.49
CA PHE A 32 -9.34 -6.32 7.59
C PHE A 32 -9.38 -4.79 7.74
N VAL A 33 -9.49 -4.30 8.98
CA VAL A 33 -9.52 -2.85 9.25
C VAL A 33 -8.21 -2.17 8.85
N PHE A 34 -7.07 -2.79 9.15
CA PHE A 34 -5.76 -2.20 8.91
C PHE A 34 -5.42 -2.13 7.41
N SER A 35 -5.86 -3.12 6.63
CA SER A 35 -5.66 -3.11 5.17
C SER A 35 -6.43 -1.97 4.50
N ASP A 36 -7.68 -1.75 4.86
CA ASP A 36 -8.51 -0.70 4.27
C ASP A 36 -7.98 0.71 4.59
N GLU A 37 -7.45 0.91 5.80
CA GLU A 37 -6.90 2.20 6.24
C GLU A 37 -5.67 2.60 5.42
N HIS A 38 -4.77 1.67 5.16
CA HIS A 38 -3.57 1.92 4.34
C HIS A 38 -3.90 2.26 2.89
N GLU A 39 -4.86 1.58 2.28
CA GLU A 39 -5.29 1.92 0.92
C GLU A 39 -5.89 3.32 0.84
N ALA A 40 -6.71 3.69 1.82
CA ALA A 40 -7.29 5.03 1.90
C ALA A 40 -6.21 6.11 2.06
N GLU A 41 -5.18 5.85 2.83
CA GLU A 41 -4.05 6.76 3.05
C GLU A 41 -3.26 7.00 1.75
N VAL A 42 -2.95 5.94 0.99
CA VAL A 42 -2.28 6.05 -0.32
C VAL A 42 -3.11 6.89 -1.29
N ARG A 43 -4.42 6.66 -1.36
CA ARG A 43 -5.35 7.43 -2.22
C ARG A 43 -5.34 8.90 -1.85
N GLN A 44 -5.57 9.23 -0.58
CA GLN A 44 -5.58 10.63 -0.13
C GLN A 44 -4.25 11.35 -0.38
N TYR A 45 -3.14 10.62 -0.28
CA TYR A 45 -1.84 11.17 -0.58
C TYR A 45 -1.72 11.48 -2.08
N THR A 46 -2.14 10.55 -2.94
CA THR A 46 -2.14 10.73 -4.40
C THR A 46 -3.00 11.92 -4.81
N ASP A 47 -4.22 12.03 -4.28
CA ASP A 47 -5.14 13.17 -4.55
C ASP A 47 -4.47 14.51 -4.23
N LYS A 48 -3.75 14.59 -3.10
CA LYS A 48 -3.01 15.81 -2.71
C LYS A 48 -1.89 16.15 -3.70
N ILE A 49 -1.11 15.15 -4.12
CA ILE A 49 -0.05 15.33 -5.10
C ILE A 49 -0.61 15.84 -6.42
N ILE A 50 -1.70 15.23 -6.92
CA ILE A 50 -2.36 15.62 -8.15
C ILE A 50 -2.89 17.05 -8.06
N SER A 51 -3.52 17.44 -6.95
CA SER A 51 -4.03 18.80 -6.78
C SER A 51 -2.92 19.86 -6.84
N VAL A 52 -1.72 19.53 -6.38
CA VAL A 52 -0.54 20.41 -6.48
C VAL A 52 0.02 20.39 -7.89
N TYR A 53 0.13 19.20 -8.51
CA TYR A 53 0.62 19.05 -9.88
C TYR A 53 -0.26 19.77 -10.91
N ASP A 54 -1.58 19.65 -10.82
CA ASP A 54 -2.51 20.34 -11.71
C ASP A 54 -2.48 21.86 -11.53
N SER A 55 -1.98 22.35 -10.40
CA SER A 55 -1.77 23.78 -10.14
C SER A 55 -0.41 24.28 -10.65
N ASP A 56 0.61 23.41 -10.66
CA ASP A 56 1.97 23.69 -11.09
C ASP A 56 2.61 22.45 -11.70
N SER A 57 2.63 22.37 -13.02
CA SER A 57 3.16 21.23 -13.77
C SER A 57 4.70 21.06 -13.69
N GLU A 58 5.41 22.02 -13.10
CA GLU A 58 6.86 21.93 -12.85
C GLU A 58 7.18 21.42 -11.44
N ILE A 59 6.27 20.66 -10.83
CA ILE A 59 6.45 20.14 -9.48
C ILE A 59 7.69 19.24 -9.37
N ASP A 60 8.53 19.51 -8.40
CA ASP A 60 9.65 18.67 -8.02
C ASP A 60 9.19 17.59 -7.02
N LEU A 61 8.94 16.39 -7.53
CA LEU A 61 8.48 15.26 -6.71
C LEU A 61 9.47 14.85 -5.62
N SER A 62 10.76 15.17 -5.75
CA SER A 62 11.76 14.84 -4.73
C SER A 62 11.46 15.50 -3.37
N LYS A 63 10.72 16.61 -3.36
CA LYS A 63 10.26 17.29 -2.13
C LYS A 63 9.20 16.53 -1.36
N TYR A 64 8.55 15.58 -2.01
CA TYR A 64 7.49 14.76 -1.43
C TYR A 64 8.01 13.40 -0.94
N TYR A 65 9.29 13.11 -1.14
CA TYR A 65 9.95 11.94 -0.56
C TYR A 65 10.04 12.04 0.96
N GLY A 66 9.69 10.94 1.63
CA GLY A 66 9.76 10.88 3.11
C GLY A 66 8.56 11.48 3.84
N ILE A 67 7.60 12.07 3.14
CA ILE A 67 6.33 12.47 3.75
C ILE A 67 5.43 11.24 3.81
N GLY A 68 5.41 10.55 4.96
CA GLY A 68 4.54 9.37 5.17
C GLY A 68 5.04 8.09 4.51
N ASP A 69 6.34 7.93 4.25
CA ASP A 69 6.93 6.74 3.61
C ASP A 69 6.33 6.39 2.22
N PHE A 70 5.78 7.41 1.53
CA PHE A 70 5.23 7.24 0.19
C PHE A 70 6.29 7.45 -0.89
N ARG A 71 6.25 6.62 -1.92
CA ARG A 71 6.92 6.89 -3.19
C ARG A 71 5.89 7.28 -4.23
N VAL A 72 6.23 8.30 -5.01
CA VAL A 72 5.39 8.84 -6.08
C VAL A 72 6.16 8.83 -7.37
N THR A 73 5.52 8.35 -8.43
CA THR A 73 6.07 8.33 -9.79
C THR A 73 5.08 9.00 -10.73
N LEU A 74 5.54 9.96 -11.51
CA LEU A 74 4.76 10.59 -12.59
C LEU A 74 5.11 9.93 -13.91
N ILE A 75 4.09 9.48 -14.63
CA ILE A 75 4.21 8.69 -15.86
C ILE A 75 3.38 9.35 -16.97
N LYS A 76 3.95 9.52 -18.16
CA LYS A 76 3.19 9.99 -19.32
C LYS A 76 2.20 8.94 -19.79
N SER A 77 1.24 9.37 -20.60
CA SER A 77 0.23 8.49 -21.21
C SER A 77 0.81 7.35 -22.06
N ASP A 78 2.06 7.46 -22.51
CA ASP A 78 2.79 6.42 -23.26
C ASP A 78 3.54 5.42 -22.34
N GLY A 79 3.44 5.58 -21.01
CA GLY A 79 4.11 4.75 -20.03
C GLY A 79 5.54 5.16 -19.68
N SER A 80 6.07 6.24 -20.27
CA SER A 80 7.40 6.74 -19.92
C SER A 80 7.39 7.49 -18.60
N VAL A 81 8.40 7.24 -17.75
CA VAL A 81 8.54 7.92 -16.45
C VAL A 81 9.07 9.33 -16.67
N VAL A 82 8.41 10.32 -16.07
CA VAL A 82 8.80 11.74 -16.13
C VAL A 82 9.60 12.14 -14.90
N SER A 83 9.11 11.74 -13.72
CA SER A 83 9.70 12.09 -12.44
C SER A 83 9.38 11.01 -11.40
N ASP A 84 10.27 10.83 -10.45
CA ASP A 84 10.10 9.89 -9.35
C ASP A 84 10.64 10.52 -8.07
N SER A 85 9.97 10.30 -6.95
CA SER A 85 10.34 10.92 -5.68
C SER A 85 11.59 10.30 -5.04
N VAL A 86 12.00 9.10 -5.45
CA VAL A 86 13.13 8.35 -4.90
C VAL A 86 14.30 8.30 -5.86
N ASP A 87 14.01 7.97 -7.12
CA ASP A 87 15.03 7.76 -8.15
C ASP A 87 15.14 8.99 -9.06
N THR A 88 16.31 9.59 -9.08
CA THR A 88 16.58 10.78 -9.92
C THR A 88 16.96 10.42 -11.35
N ASP A 89 17.36 9.17 -11.63
CA ASP A 89 17.68 8.70 -12.98
C ASP A 89 16.49 8.02 -13.65
N VAL A 90 15.47 8.82 -13.93
CA VAL A 90 14.23 8.35 -14.58
C VAL A 90 14.46 7.79 -16.00
N ASN A 91 15.57 8.17 -16.66
CA ASN A 91 15.89 7.69 -18.01
C ASN A 91 16.31 6.22 -18.03
N SER A 92 16.78 5.69 -16.92
CA SER A 92 17.13 4.25 -16.76
C SER A 92 15.91 3.39 -16.43
N MET A 93 14.77 3.99 -16.08
CA MET A 93 13.56 3.25 -15.72
C MET A 93 12.90 2.62 -16.94
N PRO A 94 12.42 1.37 -16.80
CA PRO A 94 11.64 0.73 -17.85
C PRO A 94 10.32 1.47 -18.09
N ASN A 95 9.73 1.29 -19.26
CA ASN A 95 8.39 1.78 -19.54
C ASN A 95 7.37 1.06 -18.62
N HIS A 96 6.37 1.78 -18.12
CA HIS A 96 5.39 1.31 -17.13
C HIS A 96 3.99 1.13 -17.72
N SER A 97 3.85 1.12 -19.05
CA SER A 97 2.55 0.99 -19.73
C SER A 97 1.85 -0.36 -19.46
N ASP A 98 2.60 -1.40 -19.09
CA ASP A 98 2.11 -2.75 -18.80
C ASP A 98 1.65 -2.95 -17.34
N ARG A 99 1.70 -1.90 -16.52
CA ARG A 99 1.31 -1.98 -15.11
C ARG A 99 -0.22 -1.94 -14.98
N PRO A 100 -0.84 -2.89 -14.25
CA PRO A 100 -2.31 -2.98 -14.17
C PRO A 100 -2.96 -1.73 -13.60
N GLU A 101 -2.36 -1.10 -12.58
CA GLU A 101 -2.83 0.16 -12.01
C GLU A 101 -2.78 1.31 -13.04
N PHE A 102 -1.74 1.34 -13.88
CA PHE A 102 -1.57 2.35 -14.91
C PHE A 102 -2.60 2.16 -16.05
N GLU A 103 -2.77 0.94 -16.55
CA GLU A 103 -3.76 0.63 -17.58
C GLU A 103 -5.18 1.01 -17.16
N GLN A 104 -5.52 0.71 -15.89
CA GLN A 104 -6.81 1.09 -15.33
C GLN A 104 -6.96 2.61 -15.24
N ALA A 105 -5.94 3.32 -14.76
CA ALA A 105 -5.98 4.78 -14.64
C ALA A 105 -6.12 5.47 -15.98
N ILE A 106 -5.44 5.01 -17.04
CA ILE A 106 -5.60 5.54 -18.39
C ILE A 106 -7.05 5.39 -18.89
N LYS A 107 -7.67 4.24 -18.62
CA LYS A 107 -9.01 3.91 -19.11
C LYS A 107 -10.12 4.54 -18.28
N ASP A 108 -10.05 4.42 -16.97
CA ASP A 108 -11.14 4.69 -16.04
C ASP A 108 -10.92 5.96 -15.19
N GLY A 109 -9.73 6.61 -15.33
CA GLY A 109 -9.33 7.79 -14.57
C GLY A 109 -8.52 7.45 -13.31
N ASN A 110 -8.75 6.30 -12.71
CA ASN A 110 -7.95 5.77 -11.59
C ASN A 110 -7.83 4.25 -11.67
N GLY A 111 -6.85 3.71 -10.97
CA GLY A 111 -6.61 2.28 -10.93
C GLY A 111 -5.83 1.88 -9.68
N SER A 112 -5.94 0.61 -9.29
CA SER A 112 -5.16 0.09 -8.18
C SER A 112 -4.77 -1.37 -8.40
N SER A 113 -3.66 -1.76 -7.83
CA SER A 113 -3.22 -3.15 -7.87
C SER A 113 -2.42 -3.56 -6.62
N HIS A 114 -2.50 -4.85 -6.30
CA HIS A 114 -1.58 -5.47 -5.36
C HIS A 114 -0.63 -6.35 -6.17
N ARG A 115 0.63 -5.99 -6.21
CA ARG A 115 1.65 -6.76 -6.93
C ARG A 115 2.97 -6.82 -6.19
N MET A 116 3.81 -7.77 -6.57
CA MET A 116 5.17 -7.85 -6.08
C MET A 116 5.94 -6.60 -6.54
N SER A 117 6.47 -5.84 -5.60
CA SER A 117 7.41 -4.76 -5.89
C SER A 117 8.77 -5.36 -6.21
N GLU A 118 9.32 -5.07 -7.38
CA GLU A 118 10.66 -5.50 -7.77
C GLU A 118 11.74 -4.89 -6.87
N THR A 119 11.53 -3.64 -6.44
CA THR A 119 12.46 -2.91 -5.57
C THR A 119 12.42 -3.42 -4.13
N LEU A 120 11.22 -3.76 -3.62
CA LEU A 120 11.01 -4.12 -2.21
C LEU A 120 10.97 -5.63 -1.97
N ASN A 121 10.78 -6.42 -3.03
CA ASN A 121 10.54 -7.88 -2.98
C ASN A 121 9.40 -8.26 -1.99
N LYS A 122 8.34 -7.43 -1.98
CA LYS A 122 7.14 -7.59 -1.13
C LYS A 122 5.89 -7.26 -1.95
N ILE A 123 4.75 -7.86 -1.57
CA ILE A 123 3.44 -7.46 -2.11
C ILE A 123 3.15 -6.05 -1.62
N THR A 124 2.93 -5.14 -2.55
CA THR A 124 2.75 -3.71 -2.30
C THR A 124 1.46 -3.26 -2.98
N TYR A 125 0.71 -2.41 -2.31
CA TYR A 125 -0.45 -1.75 -2.88
C TYR A 125 0.00 -0.53 -3.69
N TYR A 126 -0.43 -0.46 -4.95
CA TYR A 126 -0.22 0.66 -5.85
C TYR A 126 -1.55 1.32 -6.17
N TYR A 127 -1.58 2.62 -6.13
CA TYR A 127 -2.71 3.41 -6.58
C TYR A 127 -2.25 4.40 -7.65
N ALA A 128 -2.98 4.46 -8.74
CA ALA A 128 -2.72 5.31 -9.88
C ALA A 128 -3.91 6.21 -10.16
N GLU A 129 -3.66 7.47 -10.48
CA GLU A 129 -4.70 8.42 -10.85
C GLU A 129 -4.22 9.32 -11.98
N LYS A 130 -5.14 9.58 -12.93
CA LYS A 130 -4.88 10.37 -14.12
C LYS A 130 -5.02 11.85 -13.79
N THR A 131 -4.00 12.61 -14.17
CA THR A 131 -3.94 14.07 -14.03
C THR A 131 -4.68 14.78 -15.18
N ALA A 132 -4.92 16.08 -15.03
CA ALA A 132 -5.65 16.88 -16.02
C ALA A 132 -4.96 16.93 -17.38
N ASP A 133 -3.63 16.87 -17.44
CA ASP A 133 -2.84 16.84 -18.68
C ASP A 133 -2.78 15.45 -19.35
N GLY A 134 -3.38 14.43 -18.73
CA GLY A 134 -3.41 13.06 -19.22
C GLY A 134 -2.24 12.18 -18.78
N SER A 135 -1.32 12.71 -17.98
CA SER A 135 -0.31 11.91 -17.27
C SER A 135 -0.96 11.06 -16.18
N VAL A 136 -0.21 10.16 -15.57
CA VAL A 136 -0.68 9.30 -14.48
C VAL A 136 0.29 9.42 -13.32
N THR A 137 -0.22 9.75 -12.14
CA THR A 137 0.52 9.71 -10.88
C THR A 137 0.30 8.37 -10.21
N VAL A 138 1.38 7.65 -9.91
CA VAL A 138 1.34 6.36 -9.22
C VAL A 138 1.99 6.52 -7.85
N SER A 139 1.26 6.16 -6.80
CA SER A 139 1.77 6.19 -5.43
C SER A 139 1.71 4.82 -4.78
N TYR A 140 2.66 4.53 -3.90
CA TYR A 140 2.64 3.36 -3.03
C TYR A 140 3.41 3.61 -1.74
N THR A 141 3.08 2.86 -0.68
CA THR A 141 3.79 2.92 0.58
C THR A 141 4.86 1.85 0.66
N HIS A 142 6.01 2.23 1.19
CA HIS A 142 6.91 1.27 1.80
C HIS A 142 6.33 0.94 3.17
N LEU A 143 5.56 -0.15 3.29
CA LEU A 143 5.33 -0.72 4.60
C LEU A 143 6.70 -1.14 5.14
N ARG A 144 7.35 -0.24 5.87
CA ARG A 144 8.34 -0.68 6.84
C ARG A 144 7.56 -1.56 7.81
N ALA A 145 7.62 -2.88 7.61
CA ALA A 145 7.46 -3.74 8.75
C ALA A 145 8.33 -3.09 9.82
N HIS A 146 7.74 -2.65 10.92
CA HIS A 146 8.49 -2.21 12.08
C HIS A 146 9.54 -3.28 12.30
N GLU A 147 10.78 -2.98 11.92
CA GLU A 147 11.92 -3.66 12.47
C GLU A 147 11.90 -3.27 13.94
N THR A 148 11.05 -3.99 14.68
CA THR A 148 11.07 -3.97 16.12
C THR A 148 12.48 -4.29 16.51
N CYS A 149 13.15 -3.31 17.12
CA CYS A 149 14.31 -3.43 17.99
C CYS A 149 14.72 -4.90 18.26
N ALA A 150 15.55 -5.45 17.44
CA ALA A 150 16.24 -6.72 17.68
C ALA A 150 17.73 -6.57 17.41
N ASP A 151 18.24 -5.32 17.53
CA ASP A 151 19.67 -5.02 17.62
C ASP A 151 19.92 -4.22 18.90
N LEU A 152 19.91 -4.95 20.02
CA LEU A 152 20.58 -4.61 21.26
C LEU A 152 21.45 -5.76 21.70
#